data_22876009f3f21668ad3d350229e483fd
#
_entry.id   22876009f3f21668ad3d350229e483fd
#
_cell.length_a   1.000
_cell.length_b   1.000
_cell.length_c   1.000
_cell.angle_alpha   90.00
_cell.angle_beta   90.00
_cell.angle_gamma   90.00
#
_symmetry.space_group_name_H-M   'P 1'
#
loop_
_entity.id
_entity.type
_entity.pdbx_description
1 polymer ?
#
loop_
_entity_poly.entity_id
_entity_poly.type
_entity_poly.pdbx_seq_one_letter_code
_entity_poly.pdbx_strand_id
1 'polypeptide(L)'
;VNWVTQKWVVLLSQVNWVTQKWVALLPQEFPTIAFHASMNHPFGKGALINLLRQLGKLHQSSKQISVGFIGYPNTGKSSVINALRNKKVCKTAPIAGETKVWQYITLMRKIYLIDCPGIVPATGGETDEEKVLRGVVRVELVETPDDYIPTVLERVKTKYIERTYRLKDWTSPTDFLEKLSKRTGKLLKGGVKKWKKM
;
A
#
# COMPACT_ATOMS: atom_id res chain seq x y z
N VAL A 1 24.20 -17.15 8.36
CA VAL A 1 23.62 -16.06 7.55
C VAL A 1 23.63 -14.82 8.43
N ASN A 2 24.61 -13.94 8.24
CA ASN A 2 24.68 -12.68 8.98
C ASN A 2 23.60 -11.73 8.44
N TRP A 3 22.52 -11.56 9.18
CA TRP A 3 21.50 -10.56 8.92
C TRP A 3 22.05 -9.20 9.36
N VAL A 4 22.55 -8.42 8.42
CA VAL A 4 22.86 -7.02 8.67
C VAL A 4 21.53 -6.26 8.65
N THR A 5 20.94 -6.08 9.82
CA THR A 5 19.76 -5.21 10.00
C THR A 5 20.20 -3.75 9.93
N GLN A 6 20.21 -3.20 8.74
CA GLN A 6 20.31 -1.76 8.59
C GLN A 6 18.89 -1.20 8.47
N LYS A 7 18.59 -0.15 9.25
CA LYS A 7 17.26 0.50 9.38
C LYS A 7 16.88 1.28 8.12
N TRP A 8 15.61 1.26 7.65
CA TRP A 8 15.32 1.51 6.25
C TRP A 8 14.09 2.30 5.87
N VAL A 9 14.24 3.07 4.93
CA VAL A 9 13.49 3.69 3.83
C VAL A 9 11.97 3.69 3.94
N VAL A 10 11.43 4.86 4.21
CA VAL A 10 10.00 5.16 4.04
C VAL A 10 9.73 5.50 2.58
N LEU A 11 8.80 4.76 1.97
CA LEU A 11 8.35 4.99 0.62
C LEU A 11 7.09 5.87 0.63
N LEU A 12 7.23 7.09 0.13
CA LEU A 12 6.12 8.02 -0.01
C LEU A 12 5.65 8.04 -1.45
N SER A 13 4.40 7.69 -1.69
CA SER A 13 3.86 7.46 -3.03
C SER A 13 3.50 8.72 -3.82
N GLN A 14 3.51 9.89 -3.19
CA GLN A 14 3.17 11.16 -3.85
C GLN A 14 4.18 12.24 -3.47
N VAL A 15 4.74 12.92 -4.48
CA VAL A 15 5.64 14.05 -4.27
C VAL A 15 4.80 15.32 -4.09
N ASN A 16 4.51 15.66 -2.85
CA ASN A 16 3.84 16.89 -2.47
C ASN A 16 4.56 17.55 -1.28
N TRP A 17 4.07 18.70 -0.80
CA TRP A 17 4.64 19.40 0.34
C TRP A 17 4.69 18.55 1.63
N VAL A 18 3.75 17.61 1.79
CA VAL A 18 3.73 16.65 2.91
C VAL A 18 4.90 15.70 2.81
N THR A 19 5.18 15.19 1.61
CA THR A 19 6.35 14.34 1.34
C THR A 19 7.65 15.04 1.67
N GLN A 20 7.78 16.32 1.31
CA GLN A 20 8.97 17.12 1.65
C GLN A 20 9.18 17.23 3.16
N LYS A 21 8.10 17.46 3.94
CA LYS A 21 8.18 17.47 5.41
C LYS A 21 8.63 16.13 5.98
N TRP A 22 8.09 15.02 5.48
CA TRP A 22 8.50 13.68 5.92
C TRP A 22 9.95 13.36 5.55
N VAL A 23 10.39 13.74 4.36
CA VAL A 23 11.80 13.55 3.94
C VAL A 23 12.76 14.41 4.76
N ALA A 24 12.30 15.51 5.34
CA ALA A 24 13.10 16.33 6.25
C ALA A 24 13.14 15.77 7.68
N LEU A 25 12.03 15.19 8.16
CA LEU A 25 11.86 14.72 9.52
C LEU A 25 12.44 13.31 9.75
N LEU A 26 12.07 12.36 8.89
CA LEU A 26 12.42 10.94 9.09
C LEU A 26 13.92 10.60 9.03
N PRO A 27 14.78 11.30 8.25
CA PRO A 27 16.21 11.02 8.21
C PRO A 27 16.91 11.20 9.56
N GLN A 28 16.31 11.91 10.50
CA GLN A 28 16.84 12.07 11.87
C GLN A 28 16.90 10.72 12.60
N GLU A 29 15.96 9.83 12.32
CA GLU A 29 15.88 8.51 12.96
C GLU A 29 16.28 7.37 12.00
N PHE A 30 15.87 7.47 10.75
CA PHE A 30 16.05 6.42 9.74
C PHE A 30 16.50 6.99 8.41
N PRO A 31 17.50 6.37 7.73
CA PRO A 31 17.84 6.72 6.35
C PRO A 31 16.60 6.67 5.45
N THR A 32 16.22 7.79 4.86
CA THR A 32 14.94 7.93 4.16
C THR A 32 15.14 8.41 2.73
N ILE A 33 14.43 7.80 1.79
CA ILE A 33 14.40 8.19 0.37
C ILE A 33 12.94 8.32 -0.07
N ALA A 34 12.61 9.39 -0.76
CA ALA A 34 11.33 9.51 -1.44
C ALA A 34 11.34 8.67 -2.72
N PHE A 35 10.29 7.86 -2.90
CA PHE A 35 10.13 6.99 -4.05
C PHE A 35 8.66 6.93 -4.50
N HIS A 36 8.43 7.04 -5.80
CA HIS A 36 7.12 6.83 -6.40
C HIS A 36 7.16 5.63 -7.33
N ALA A 37 6.40 4.59 -6.98
CA ALA A 37 6.32 3.35 -7.75
C ALA A 37 5.33 3.49 -8.91
N SER A 38 5.81 4.03 -10.02
CA SER A 38 5.05 4.10 -11.28
C SER A 38 5.83 3.41 -12.39
N MET A 39 5.13 2.77 -13.32
CA MET A 39 5.75 2.17 -14.50
C MET A 39 6.13 3.23 -15.54
N ASN A 40 5.31 4.27 -15.65
CA ASN A 40 5.49 5.32 -16.67
C ASN A 40 6.34 6.48 -16.14
N HIS A 41 6.09 6.90 -14.90
CA HIS A 41 6.74 8.06 -14.30
C HIS A 41 7.28 7.74 -12.90
N PRO A 42 8.31 6.87 -12.77
CA PRO A 42 8.90 6.55 -11.48
C PRO A 42 9.73 7.73 -10.98
N PHE A 43 9.60 8.05 -9.70
CA PHE A 43 10.44 9.02 -9.00
C PHE A 43 11.33 8.31 -7.97
N GLY A 44 12.55 8.81 -7.77
CA GLY A 44 13.50 8.27 -6.78
C GLY A 44 14.20 6.96 -7.16
N LYS A 45 13.88 6.38 -8.31
CA LYS A 45 14.46 5.12 -8.78
C LYS A 45 15.98 5.17 -8.89
N GLY A 46 16.54 6.22 -9.50
CA GLY A 46 17.98 6.39 -9.64
C GLY A 46 18.70 6.49 -8.28
N ALA A 47 18.14 7.25 -7.34
CA ALA A 47 18.67 7.39 -5.99
C ALA A 47 18.72 6.04 -5.27
N LEU A 48 17.63 5.27 -5.31
CA LEU A 48 17.58 3.94 -4.68
C LEU A 48 18.56 2.96 -5.33
N ILE A 49 18.64 2.92 -6.66
CA ILE A 49 19.61 2.05 -7.36
C ILE A 49 21.05 2.43 -7.00
N ASN A 50 21.38 3.72 -6.93
CA ASN A 50 22.72 4.17 -6.55
C ASN A 50 23.05 3.78 -5.09
N LEU A 51 22.09 3.94 -4.17
CA LEU A 51 22.25 3.48 -2.80
C LEU A 51 22.53 1.96 -2.74
N LEU A 52 21.74 1.15 -3.44
CA LEU A 52 21.94 -0.30 -3.48
C LEU A 52 23.29 -0.69 -4.06
N ARG A 53 23.79 0.05 -5.08
CA ARG A 53 25.14 -0.15 -5.63
C ARG A 53 26.22 0.19 -4.61
N GLN A 54 26.06 1.28 -3.85
CA GLN A 54 27.02 1.67 -2.81
C GLN A 54 27.06 0.61 -1.70
N LEU A 55 25.92 0.13 -1.25
CA LEU A 55 25.82 -0.96 -0.26
C LEU A 55 26.48 -2.24 -0.79
N GLY A 56 26.27 -2.56 -2.06
CA GLY A 56 26.93 -3.70 -2.71
C GLY A 56 28.45 -3.57 -2.76
N LYS A 57 28.98 -2.36 -2.87
CA LYS A 57 30.44 -2.09 -2.82
C LYS A 57 30.98 -2.19 -1.40
N LEU A 58 30.26 -1.71 -0.40
CA LEU A 58 30.68 -1.76 1.01
C LEU A 58 30.75 -3.21 1.52
N HIS A 59 29.91 -4.10 1.00
CA HIS A 59 29.89 -5.52 1.38
C HIS A 59 30.67 -6.38 0.37
N GLN A 60 31.90 -5.98 0.05
CA GLN A 60 32.76 -6.67 -0.94
C GLN A 60 33.06 -8.13 -0.61
N SER A 61 32.98 -8.52 0.67
CA SER A 61 33.12 -9.91 1.12
C SER A 61 31.98 -10.83 0.65
N SER A 62 30.83 -10.25 0.30
CA SER A 62 29.66 -11.01 -0.15
C SER A 62 29.62 -11.06 -1.69
N LYS A 63 29.50 -12.26 -2.26
CA LYS A 63 29.38 -12.47 -3.71
C LYS A 63 28.15 -11.76 -4.30
N GLN A 64 27.11 -11.57 -3.48
CA GLN A 64 25.83 -10.97 -3.86
C GLN A 64 25.11 -10.34 -2.66
N ILE A 65 24.28 -9.34 -2.90
CA ILE A 65 23.40 -8.75 -1.90
C ILE A 65 21.94 -9.07 -2.24
N SER A 66 21.16 -9.35 -1.19
CA SER A 66 19.71 -9.56 -1.28
C SER A 66 19.00 -8.45 -0.50
N VAL A 67 18.06 -7.80 -1.15
CA VAL A 67 17.31 -6.65 -0.60
C VAL A 67 15.85 -7.04 -0.43
N GLY A 68 15.39 -7.17 0.82
CA GLY A 68 14.02 -7.49 1.16
C GLY A 68 13.17 -6.22 1.38
N PHE A 69 11.92 -6.26 0.92
CA PHE A 69 10.94 -5.20 1.15
C PHE A 69 9.97 -5.64 2.23
N ILE A 70 10.01 -4.98 3.38
CA ILE A 70 9.10 -5.25 4.50
C ILE A 70 8.10 -4.10 4.68
N GLY A 71 6.94 -4.40 5.21
CA GLY A 71 5.88 -3.43 5.51
C GLY A 71 4.49 -4.06 5.48
N TYR A 72 3.50 -3.27 5.79
CA TYR A 72 2.09 -3.70 5.82
C TYR A 72 1.63 -4.29 4.47
N PRO A 73 0.58 -5.13 4.48
CA PRO A 73 -0.10 -5.53 3.25
C PRO A 73 -0.55 -4.32 2.43
N ASN A 74 -0.59 -4.47 1.12
CA ASN A 74 -1.07 -3.45 0.17
C ASN A 74 -0.36 -2.08 0.22
N THR A 75 0.83 -1.96 0.80
CA THR A 75 1.62 -0.71 0.84
C THR A 75 2.48 -0.47 -0.41
N GLY A 76 2.38 -1.34 -1.41
CA GLY A 76 3.07 -1.16 -2.69
C GLY A 76 4.46 -1.77 -2.79
N LYS A 77 4.88 -2.69 -1.91
CA LYS A 77 6.18 -3.37 -1.97
C LYS A 77 6.48 -3.98 -3.35
N SER A 78 5.57 -4.81 -3.85
CA SER A 78 5.67 -5.43 -5.19
C SER A 78 5.65 -4.38 -6.31
N SER A 79 4.95 -3.25 -6.13
CA SER A 79 4.94 -2.15 -7.08
C SER A 79 6.29 -1.46 -7.19
N VAL A 80 7.01 -1.31 -6.07
CA VAL A 80 8.39 -0.79 -6.06
C VAL A 80 9.31 -1.69 -6.86
N ILE A 81 9.23 -3.00 -6.66
CA ILE A 81 10.04 -4.00 -7.39
C ILE A 81 9.75 -3.91 -8.89
N ASN A 82 8.49 -3.84 -9.29
CA ASN A 82 8.09 -3.67 -10.68
C ASN A 82 8.66 -2.38 -11.28
N ALA A 83 8.58 -1.25 -10.55
CA ALA A 83 9.13 0.03 -10.99
C ALA A 83 10.66 -0.01 -11.11
N LEU A 84 11.37 -0.66 -10.18
CA LEU A 84 12.83 -0.84 -10.27
C LEU A 84 13.21 -1.66 -11.50
N ARG A 85 12.46 -2.71 -11.80
CA ARG A 85 12.71 -3.59 -12.95
C ARG A 85 12.22 -3.04 -14.29
N ASN A 86 11.38 -1.98 -14.32
CA ASN A 86 10.65 -1.51 -15.51
C ASN A 86 9.83 -2.63 -16.17
N LYS A 87 9.40 -3.60 -15.39
CA LYS A 87 8.64 -4.74 -15.90
C LYS A 87 7.73 -5.27 -14.79
N LYS A 88 6.52 -5.69 -15.15
CA LYS A 88 5.59 -6.31 -14.23
C LYS A 88 6.03 -7.76 -13.93
N VAL A 89 6.95 -7.92 -12.98
CA VAL A 89 7.49 -9.23 -12.54
C VAL A 89 6.74 -9.79 -11.35
N CYS A 90 6.19 -8.92 -10.50
CA CYS A 90 5.34 -9.29 -9.38
C CYS A 90 3.89 -8.96 -9.68
N LYS A 91 2.96 -9.83 -9.29
CA LYS A 91 1.54 -9.51 -9.33
C LYS A 91 1.22 -8.41 -8.34
N THR A 92 0.46 -7.43 -8.77
CA THR A 92 -0.01 -6.33 -7.92
C THR A 92 -1.50 -6.17 -8.08
N ALA A 93 -2.22 -6.13 -6.96
CA ALA A 93 -3.64 -5.82 -6.91
C ALA A 93 -3.92 -4.92 -5.71
N PRO A 94 -4.98 -4.10 -5.74
CA PRO A 94 -5.38 -3.28 -4.60
C PRO A 94 -6.08 -4.10 -3.50
N ILE A 95 -5.60 -5.33 -3.27
CA ILE A 95 -6.20 -6.30 -2.35
C ILE A 95 -5.11 -6.81 -1.40
N ALA A 96 -5.43 -6.90 -0.11
CA ALA A 96 -4.53 -7.46 0.87
C ALA A 96 -4.21 -8.93 0.59
N GLY A 97 -2.95 -9.34 0.85
CA GLY A 97 -2.52 -10.74 0.70
C GLY A 97 -2.44 -11.23 -0.75
N GLU A 98 -2.21 -10.34 -1.73
CA GLU A 98 -1.93 -10.76 -3.11
C GLU A 98 -0.59 -11.52 -3.20
N THR A 99 0.45 -11.02 -2.54
CA THR A 99 1.74 -11.72 -2.43
C THR A 99 1.65 -12.78 -1.35
N LYS A 100 1.63 -14.04 -1.72
CA LYS A 100 1.52 -15.19 -0.79
C LYS A 100 2.84 -15.88 -0.54
N VAL A 101 3.76 -15.82 -1.50
CA VAL A 101 5.01 -16.56 -1.52
C VAL A 101 6.17 -15.61 -1.71
N TRP A 102 7.30 -15.92 -1.10
CA TRP A 102 8.54 -15.18 -1.29
C TRP A 102 9.07 -15.40 -2.69
N GLN A 103 9.45 -14.31 -3.35
CA GLN A 103 9.98 -14.34 -4.71
C GLN A 103 11.33 -13.65 -4.76
N TYR A 104 12.31 -14.32 -5.39
CA TYR A 104 13.61 -13.76 -5.71
C TYR A 104 13.60 -13.17 -7.11
N ILE A 105 13.94 -11.89 -7.22
CA ILE A 105 13.95 -11.14 -8.49
C ILE A 105 15.32 -10.52 -8.69
N THR A 106 16.00 -10.87 -9.77
CA THR A 106 17.28 -10.24 -10.12
C THR A 106 17.06 -8.81 -10.57
N LEU A 107 17.61 -7.83 -9.85
CA LEU A 107 17.60 -6.43 -10.26
C LEU A 107 18.74 -6.15 -11.25
N MET A 108 19.94 -6.51 -10.86
CA MET A 108 21.16 -6.40 -11.69
C MET A 108 22.21 -7.42 -11.20
N ARG A 109 23.35 -7.47 -11.86
CA ARG A 109 24.44 -8.37 -11.47
C ARG A 109 24.79 -8.16 -9.99
N LYS A 110 24.73 -9.24 -9.22
CA LYS A 110 24.99 -9.28 -7.76
C LYS A 110 23.96 -8.58 -6.86
N ILE A 111 22.85 -8.06 -7.39
CA ILE A 111 21.78 -7.45 -6.56
C ILE A 111 20.46 -8.14 -6.84
N TYR A 112 19.90 -8.72 -5.81
CA TYR A 112 18.63 -9.45 -5.84
C TYR A 112 17.60 -8.73 -4.95
N LEU A 113 16.35 -8.70 -5.41
CA LEU A 113 15.22 -8.19 -4.66
C LEU A 113 14.40 -9.36 -4.16
N ILE A 114 13.88 -9.23 -2.95
CA ILE A 114 12.99 -10.23 -2.36
C ILE A 114 11.64 -9.57 -2.16
N ASP A 115 10.62 -10.06 -2.90
CA ASP A 115 9.23 -9.72 -2.63
C ASP A 115 8.69 -10.69 -1.58
N CYS A 116 8.10 -10.16 -0.52
CA CYS A 116 7.54 -10.96 0.56
C CYS A 116 6.13 -10.48 0.94
N PRO A 117 5.30 -11.36 1.51
CA PRO A 117 4.01 -10.98 2.06
C PRO A 117 4.10 -9.82 3.05
N GLY A 118 3.05 -9.02 3.13
CA GLY A 118 2.96 -7.97 4.14
C GLY A 118 2.93 -8.53 5.55
N ILE A 119 3.55 -7.82 6.50
CA ILE A 119 3.55 -8.18 7.91
C ILE A 119 2.70 -7.17 8.67
N VAL A 120 1.83 -7.67 9.54
CA VAL A 120 1.08 -6.86 10.50
C VAL A 120 1.68 -7.14 11.87
N PRO A 121 2.35 -6.17 12.50
CA PRO A 121 2.87 -6.35 13.85
C PRO A 121 1.72 -6.65 14.82
N ALA A 122 1.93 -7.55 15.76
CA ALA A 122 0.99 -7.83 16.85
C ALA A 122 1.11 -6.74 17.94
N THR A 123 1.06 -5.47 17.56
CA THR A 123 1.05 -4.35 18.51
C THR A 123 -0.35 -4.24 19.10
N GLY A 124 -0.48 -4.58 20.38
CA GLY A 124 -1.73 -4.45 21.11
C GLY A 124 -2.15 -2.98 21.20
N GLY A 125 -3.28 -2.63 20.59
CA GLY A 125 -3.84 -1.29 20.62
C GLY A 125 -4.58 -0.88 19.34
N GLU A 126 -4.34 -1.53 18.21
CA GLU A 126 -5.11 -1.25 16.99
C GLU A 126 -6.47 -1.92 17.05
N THR A 127 -7.53 -1.14 16.86
CA THR A 127 -8.88 -1.66 16.73
C THR A 127 -9.05 -2.44 15.42
N ASP A 128 -9.97 -3.38 15.37
CA ASP A 128 -10.25 -4.12 14.14
C ASP A 128 -10.75 -3.18 13.03
N GLU A 129 -11.42 -2.10 13.41
CA GLU A 129 -11.81 -1.02 12.52
C GLU A 129 -10.60 -0.36 11.83
N GLU A 130 -9.54 -0.04 12.58
CA GLU A 130 -8.32 0.53 12.00
C GLU A 130 -7.62 -0.43 11.04
N LYS A 131 -7.58 -1.71 11.37
CA LYS A 131 -7.02 -2.75 10.48
C LYS A 131 -7.79 -2.85 9.17
N VAL A 132 -9.12 -2.83 9.21
CA VAL A 132 -9.98 -2.84 8.01
C VAL A 132 -9.76 -1.58 7.18
N LEU A 133 -9.75 -0.40 7.80
CA LEU A 133 -9.57 0.89 7.11
C LEU A 133 -8.18 1.05 6.51
N ARG A 134 -7.16 0.43 7.09
CA ARG A 134 -5.79 0.38 6.52
C ARG A 134 -5.67 -0.62 5.35
N GLY A 135 -6.73 -1.35 5.03
CA GLY A 135 -6.72 -2.34 3.95
C GLY A 135 -5.82 -3.55 4.25
N VAL A 136 -5.68 -3.91 5.52
CA VAL A 136 -4.94 -5.09 5.98
C VAL A 136 -5.77 -6.34 5.84
N VAL A 137 -7.06 -6.21 6.07
CA VAL A 137 -8.05 -7.29 5.95
C VAL A 137 -8.69 -7.24 4.57
N ARG A 138 -8.96 -8.39 3.99
CA ARG A 138 -9.73 -8.47 2.73
C ARG A 138 -11.19 -8.11 3.01
N VAL A 139 -11.77 -7.30 2.16
CA VAL A 139 -13.17 -6.84 2.30
C VAL A 139 -14.15 -8.03 2.33
N GLU A 140 -13.82 -9.11 1.62
CA GLU A 140 -14.65 -10.33 1.58
C GLU A 140 -14.68 -11.08 2.93
N LEU A 141 -13.72 -10.81 3.80
CA LEU A 141 -13.63 -11.42 5.14
C LEU A 141 -14.27 -10.54 6.23
N VAL A 142 -14.74 -9.35 5.87
CA VAL A 142 -15.42 -8.45 6.81
C VAL A 142 -16.87 -8.84 6.87
N GLU A 143 -17.37 -9.23 8.06
CA GLU A 143 -18.75 -9.70 8.25
C GLU A 143 -19.76 -8.58 8.01
N THR A 144 -19.49 -7.39 8.54
CA THR A 144 -20.38 -6.21 8.49
C THR A 144 -19.65 -4.99 7.91
N PRO A 145 -19.42 -4.93 6.59
CA PRO A 145 -18.66 -3.83 5.97
C PRO A 145 -19.39 -2.47 6.05
N ASP A 146 -20.68 -2.46 6.27
CA ASP A 146 -21.51 -1.27 6.44
C ASP A 146 -21.17 -0.51 7.73
N ASP A 147 -20.74 -1.18 8.78
CA ASP A 147 -20.38 -0.55 10.07
C ASP A 147 -19.17 0.39 9.97
N TYR A 148 -18.32 0.17 8.97
CA TYR A 148 -17.10 1.00 8.73
C TYR A 148 -17.36 2.23 7.85
N ILE A 149 -18.51 2.32 7.19
CA ILE A 149 -18.84 3.42 6.28
C ILE A 149 -18.92 4.78 6.99
N PRO A 150 -19.54 4.91 8.18
CA PRO A 150 -19.54 6.17 8.92
C PRO A 150 -18.13 6.74 9.08
N THR A 151 -17.20 5.93 9.57
CA THR A 151 -15.81 6.33 9.80
C THR A 151 -15.08 6.73 8.51
N VAL A 152 -15.37 6.04 7.40
CA VAL A 152 -14.84 6.43 6.08
C VAL A 152 -15.37 7.80 5.66
N LEU A 153 -16.67 8.04 5.82
CA LEU A 153 -17.30 9.31 5.45
C LEU A 153 -16.78 10.49 6.30
N GLU A 154 -16.46 10.25 7.57
CA GLU A 154 -15.86 11.24 8.47
C GLU A 154 -14.40 11.56 8.10
N ARG A 155 -13.60 10.55 7.79
CA ARG A 155 -12.16 10.72 7.46
C ARG A 155 -11.91 11.35 6.10
N VAL A 156 -12.82 11.16 5.15
CA VAL A 156 -12.65 11.60 3.76
C VAL A 156 -13.45 12.88 3.53
N LYS A 157 -12.80 13.92 2.98
CA LYS A 157 -13.50 15.15 2.60
C LYS A 157 -14.63 14.85 1.61
N THR A 158 -15.82 15.32 1.91
CA THR A 158 -17.05 15.16 1.11
C THR A 158 -16.84 15.39 -0.38
N LYS A 159 -16.10 16.44 -0.74
CA LYS A 159 -15.77 16.77 -2.13
C LYS A 159 -15.10 15.60 -2.91
N TYR A 160 -14.27 14.79 -2.25
CA TYR A 160 -13.63 13.65 -2.91
C TYR A 160 -14.62 12.48 -3.08
N ILE A 161 -15.48 12.27 -2.10
CA ILE A 161 -16.53 11.27 -2.15
C ILE A 161 -17.52 11.59 -3.27
N GLU A 162 -18.00 12.84 -3.32
CA GLU A 162 -18.88 13.34 -4.39
C GLU A 162 -18.28 13.13 -5.78
N ARG A 163 -17.01 13.50 -5.94
CA ARG A 163 -16.30 13.31 -7.23
C ARG A 163 -16.15 11.86 -7.62
N THR A 164 -15.79 11.01 -6.66
CA THR A 164 -15.52 9.58 -6.92
C THR A 164 -16.79 8.82 -7.23
N TYR A 165 -17.80 9.00 -6.38
CA TYR A 165 -19.06 8.28 -6.51
C TYR A 165 -20.11 9.07 -7.31
N ARG A 166 -19.82 10.31 -7.68
CA ARG A 166 -20.74 11.25 -8.38
C ARG A 166 -22.11 11.32 -7.70
N LEU A 167 -22.14 11.32 -6.40
CA LEU A 167 -23.32 11.44 -5.55
C LEU A 167 -23.24 12.76 -4.81
N LYS A 168 -24.37 13.42 -4.63
CA LYS A 168 -24.51 14.67 -3.85
C LYS A 168 -25.65 14.52 -2.86
N ASP A 169 -25.65 15.40 -1.87
CA ASP A 169 -26.79 15.63 -0.98
C ASP A 169 -27.22 14.39 -0.15
N TRP A 170 -26.27 13.66 0.42
CA TRP A 170 -26.60 12.65 1.43
C TRP A 170 -26.57 13.25 2.84
N THR A 171 -27.52 12.83 3.67
CA THR A 171 -27.68 13.30 5.06
C THR A 171 -27.12 12.33 6.08
N SER A 172 -27.06 11.04 5.75
CA SER A 172 -26.59 9.99 6.64
C SER A 172 -25.79 8.93 5.89
N PRO A 173 -24.95 8.14 6.59
CA PRO A 173 -24.26 7.02 5.98
C PRO A 173 -25.18 6.01 5.30
N THR A 174 -26.35 5.77 5.87
CA THR A 174 -27.38 4.89 5.31
C THR A 174 -27.99 5.48 4.03
N ASP A 175 -28.28 6.77 4.01
CA ASP A 175 -28.76 7.47 2.81
C ASP A 175 -27.72 7.44 1.68
N PHE A 176 -26.44 7.63 2.04
CA PHE A 176 -25.32 7.49 1.09
C PHE A 176 -25.31 6.09 0.43
N LEU A 177 -25.38 5.02 1.24
CA LEU A 177 -25.41 3.66 0.74
C LEU A 177 -26.64 3.38 -0.12
N GLU A 178 -27.81 3.94 0.24
CA GLU A 178 -29.03 3.83 -0.55
C GLU A 178 -28.89 4.47 -1.93
N LYS A 179 -28.40 5.71 -1.96
CA LYS A 179 -28.17 6.43 -3.21
C LYS A 179 -27.14 5.72 -4.08
N LEU A 180 -26.07 5.19 -3.45
CA LEU A 180 -25.04 4.43 -4.14
C LEU A 180 -25.59 3.14 -4.73
N SER A 181 -26.39 2.37 -3.98
CA SER A 181 -26.99 1.11 -4.46
C SER A 181 -27.95 1.34 -5.62
N LYS A 182 -28.81 2.36 -5.53
CA LYS A 182 -29.71 2.76 -6.63
C LYS A 182 -28.93 3.13 -7.90
N ARG A 183 -27.88 3.92 -7.74
CA ARG A 183 -27.06 4.35 -8.88
C ARG A 183 -26.30 3.19 -9.54
N THR A 184 -25.75 2.29 -8.74
CA THR A 184 -24.97 1.15 -9.26
C THR A 184 -25.84 -0.02 -9.72
N GLY A 185 -27.17 0.07 -9.55
CA GLY A 185 -28.11 -0.99 -9.89
C GLY A 185 -27.98 -2.25 -9.03
N LYS A 186 -27.28 -2.17 -7.90
CA LYS A 186 -27.06 -3.30 -6.99
C LYS A 186 -28.21 -3.45 -6.00
N LEU A 187 -29.36 -3.87 -6.51
CA LEU A 187 -30.56 -4.12 -5.72
C LEU A 187 -30.89 -5.62 -5.71
N LEU A 188 -31.46 -6.13 -4.63
CA LEU A 188 -32.04 -7.48 -4.56
C LEU A 188 -33.42 -7.50 -5.25
N LYS A 189 -33.88 -8.68 -5.69
CA LYS A 189 -35.26 -8.89 -6.14
C LYS A 189 -36.22 -8.41 -5.03
N GLY A 190 -37.16 -7.52 -5.40
CA GLY A 190 -38.08 -6.89 -4.45
C GLY A 190 -37.64 -5.52 -3.93
N GLY A 191 -36.58 -4.90 -4.48
CA GLY A 191 -36.13 -3.55 -4.08
C GLY A 191 -35.37 -3.48 -2.77
N VAL A 192 -35.12 -4.63 -2.13
CA VAL A 192 -34.33 -4.71 -0.91
C VAL A 192 -32.83 -4.58 -1.25
N LYS A 193 -32.11 -3.77 -0.46
CA LYS A 193 -30.73 -3.37 -0.71
C LYS A 193 -29.75 -4.55 -0.61
N LYS A 194 -28.95 -4.78 -1.64
CA LYS A 194 -27.99 -5.90 -1.72
C LYS A 194 -26.72 -5.67 -0.87
N TRP A 195 -26.52 -4.48 -0.31
CA TRP A 195 -25.31 -4.17 0.45
C TRP A 195 -25.17 -4.94 1.77
N LYS A 196 -26.26 -5.56 2.29
CA LYS A 196 -26.21 -6.46 3.47
C LYS A 196 -25.64 -7.87 3.19
N LYS A 197 -25.21 -8.18 1.96
CA LYS A 197 -24.71 -9.53 1.56
C LYS A 197 -23.49 -9.46 0.63
N MET A 198 -22.68 -8.42 0.74
CA MET A 198 -21.36 -8.42 0.05
C MET A 198 -20.25 -8.73 1.01
#